data_405352f8c7e7d94c0a762b3202120c79
#
_entry.id   405352f8c7e7d94c0a762b3202120c79
#
_cell.length_a   1.000
_cell.length_b   1.000
_cell.length_c   1.000
_cell.angle_alpha   90.00
_cell.angle_beta   90.00
_cell.angle_gamma   90.00
#
_symmetry.space_group_name_H-M   'P 1'
#
loop_
_entity.id
_entity.type
_entity.pdbx_description
1 polymer ?
#
loop_
_entity_poly.entity_id
_entity_poly.type
_entity_poly.pdbx_seq_one_letter_code
_entity_poly.pdbx_strand_id
1 'polypeptide(L)'
;MDSSVNLIHRISINEYGFVHVNDTIIVKNNASSPLPLGSFELLYPKSYFGNVGAMLAKGPVDFSVNILQEQNSTKIAISPAQTYQIPVGSNASISLQLYLNKLIRSVTGSQYQMIVALQPSLNINVSKVDILFTLPPTGQSNPEDSMGFEKTVAEKEKVVIESWKATHTNVQAGNYSFRDVRFSVSSGTFALIDFIELRRELLVSPNISVKVQESLRIHHYGGQDLTKIGIKYLDSNLTSVAVLPSSIPPLSARQIVTVSGGKISLEDAFKRPLKDGENITLQFEYLLPSRSIESKDGGFALTVPLTSPVEGFIRNYDVSVNLPPGFTLISPLTRYSRLNASVFDDGTLTVNFRPGLGWASGDIIPVASGLFVVSLGVLLLTQRGRGKEVKEAPKKIGEFIRAHEEKTTATGQLLNELARKGIERVGRQEIDDTRRTLEEVRAKGASRSSELRPGLLAAKPGLERLLNEIASIDREYDRATRDLFNVLEQYYLRRMKKETFERMLPGHQKRVERLASNLAELLNSIQREFER
;
A
#
# COMPACT_ATOMS: atom_id res chain seq x y z
N MET A 1 -15.69 -43.51 16.39
CA MET A 1 -15.63 -42.06 16.10
C MET A 1 -15.82 -41.90 14.61
N ASP A 2 -16.86 -41.18 14.24
CA ASP A 2 -17.27 -41.03 12.82
C ASP A 2 -16.39 -40.07 12.02
N SER A 3 -15.56 -39.28 12.70
CA SER A 3 -14.59 -38.39 12.08
C SER A 3 -13.35 -38.21 12.93
N SER A 4 -12.23 -37.85 12.29
CA SER A 4 -11.03 -37.37 12.98
C SER A 4 -10.60 -36.02 12.37
N VAL A 5 -10.15 -35.10 13.23
CA VAL A 5 -9.69 -33.78 12.83
C VAL A 5 -8.22 -33.62 13.19
N ASN A 6 -7.43 -33.21 12.24
CA ASN A 6 -6.03 -32.81 12.43
C ASN A 6 -5.86 -31.33 12.13
N LEU A 7 -4.98 -30.65 12.86
CA LEU A 7 -4.63 -29.27 12.66
C LEU A 7 -3.12 -29.16 12.39
N ILE A 8 -2.77 -28.49 11.33
CA ILE A 8 -1.39 -28.08 11.07
C ILE A 8 -1.33 -26.57 11.25
N HIS A 9 -0.63 -26.13 12.28
CA HIS A 9 -0.49 -24.73 12.65
C HIS A 9 0.91 -24.23 12.34
N ARG A 10 1.02 -23.29 11.41
CA ARG A 10 2.29 -22.72 11.00
C ARG A 10 2.29 -21.23 11.23
N ILE A 11 3.31 -20.73 11.91
CA ILE A 11 3.54 -19.30 12.11
C ILE A 11 4.92 -18.98 11.58
N SER A 12 5.04 -17.92 10.81
CA SER A 12 6.33 -17.40 10.37
C SER A 12 6.37 -15.87 10.48
N ILE A 13 7.54 -15.37 10.84
CA ILE A 13 7.81 -13.94 10.89
C ILE A 13 8.72 -13.60 9.71
N ASN A 14 8.32 -12.66 8.87
CA ASN A 14 9.16 -12.22 7.77
C ASN A 14 10.14 -11.09 8.17
N GLU A 15 11.00 -10.67 7.26
CA GLU A 15 12.01 -9.63 7.47
C GLU A 15 11.44 -8.23 7.76
N TYR A 16 10.13 -8.03 7.54
CA TYR A 16 9.43 -6.75 7.75
C TYR A 16 8.59 -6.70 9.04
N GLY A 17 8.63 -7.75 9.85
CA GLY A 17 7.83 -7.85 11.07
C GLY A 17 6.37 -8.25 10.85
N PHE A 18 5.99 -8.67 9.65
CA PHE A 18 4.70 -9.31 9.42
C PHE A 18 4.72 -10.73 9.94
N VAL A 19 3.63 -11.10 10.60
CA VAL A 19 3.40 -12.47 11.08
C VAL A 19 2.41 -13.13 10.13
N HIS A 20 2.85 -14.19 9.48
CA HIS A 20 2.01 -15.04 8.64
C HIS A 20 1.60 -16.27 9.44
N VAL A 21 0.31 -16.45 9.64
CA VAL A 21 -0.29 -17.65 10.25
C VAL A 21 -0.97 -18.44 9.15
N ASN A 22 -0.68 -19.73 9.09
CA ASN A 22 -1.29 -20.67 8.14
C ASN A 22 -1.77 -21.90 8.89
N ASP A 23 -3.06 -21.99 9.11
CA ASP A 23 -3.74 -23.10 9.76
C ASP A 23 -4.40 -23.99 8.73
N THR A 24 -4.08 -25.27 8.73
CA THR A 24 -4.71 -26.26 7.86
C THR A 24 -5.48 -27.24 8.72
N ILE A 25 -6.81 -27.22 8.61
CA ILE A 25 -7.73 -28.14 9.28
C ILE A 25 -8.04 -29.27 8.30
N ILE A 26 -7.72 -30.51 8.69
CA ILE A 26 -7.95 -31.70 7.88
C ILE A 26 -9.02 -32.53 8.59
N VAL A 27 -10.20 -32.61 7.98
CA VAL A 27 -11.32 -33.43 8.48
C VAL A 27 -11.39 -34.72 7.69
N LYS A 28 -11.21 -35.85 8.36
CA LYS A 28 -11.32 -37.16 7.74
C LYS A 28 -12.66 -37.78 8.11
N ASN A 29 -13.42 -38.21 7.09
CA ASN A 29 -14.65 -38.98 7.29
C ASN A 29 -14.33 -40.47 7.48
N ASN A 30 -14.48 -40.96 8.69
CA ASN A 30 -14.35 -42.40 9.03
C ASN A 30 -15.71 -43.08 9.17
N ALA A 31 -16.83 -42.37 8.99
CA ALA A 31 -18.18 -42.88 9.03
C ALA A 31 -18.52 -43.73 7.80
N SER A 32 -19.60 -44.48 7.87
CA SER A 32 -20.16 -45.25 6.76
C SER A 32 -21.06 -44.42 5.82
N SER A 33 -21.28 -43.12 6.11
CA SER A 33 -22.07 -42.21 5.33
C SER A 33 -21.31 -40.89 5.05
N PRO A 34 -21.70 -40.10 4.05
CA PRO A 34 -21.14 -38.78 3.82
C PRO A 34 -21.29 -37.89 5.05
N LEU A 35 -20.21 -37.16 5.42
CA LEU A 35 -20.13 -36.28 6.59
C LEU A 35 -20.29 -34.81 6.17
N PRO A 36 -21.28 -34.06 6.70
CA PRO A 36 -21.39 -32.64 6.41
C PRO A 36 -20.20 -31.87 7.00
N LEU A 37 -19.61 -30.98 6.19
CA LEU A 37 -18.57 -30.08 6.63
C LEU A 37 -19.19 -28.93 7.44
N GLY A 38 -18.85 -28.85 8.72
CA GLY A 38 -19.33 -27.81 9.64
C GLY A 38 -18.47 -26.55 9.64
N SER A 39 -18.85 -25.60 10.49
CA SER A 39 -18.06 -24.41 10.76
C SER A 39 -17.00 -24.67 11.83
N PHE A 40 -15.90 -23.94 11.74
CA PHE A 40 -14.79 -24.01 12.68
C PHE A 40 -14.56 -22.67 13.34
N GLU A 41 -14.20 -22.68 14.61
CA GLU A 41 -13.80 -21.49 15.36
C GLU A 41 -12.40 -21.71 15.93
N LEU A 42 -11.49 -20.80 15.61
CA LEU A 42 -10.13 -20.78 16.15
C LEU A 42 -9.98 -19.62 17.11
N LEU A 43 -9.34 -19.87 18.25
CA LEU A 43 -9.01 -18.84 19.24
C LEU A 43 -7.53 -18.49 19.17
N TYR A 44 -7.25 -17.20 19.10
CA TYR A 44 -5.93 -16.60 19.05
C TYR A 44 -5.76 -15.57 20.17
N PRO A 45 -4.52 -15.09 20.45
CA PRO A 45 -4.29 -14.00 21.39
C PRO A 45 -5.15 -12.77 21.07
N LYS A 46 -5.60 -12.06 22.09
CA LYS A 46 -6.38 -10.83 21.96
C LYS A 46 -5.69 -9.77 21.08
N SER A 47 -4.35 -9.75 21.12
CA SER A 47 -3.53 -8.83 20.29
C SER A 47 -3.68 -9.05 18.79
N TYR A 48 -4.24 -10.17 18.33
CA TYR A 48 -4.48 -10.42 16.91
C TYR A 48 -5.64 -9.56 16.37
N PHE A 49 -6.65 -9.30 17.22
CA PHE A 49 -7.75 -8.41 16.82
C PHE A 49 -7.23 -6.99 16.51
N GLY A 50 -7.63 -6.43 15.39
CA GLY A 50 -7.17 -5.12 14.92
C GLY A 50 -5.79 -5.11 14.25
N ASN A 51 -5.03 -6.22 14.32
CA ASN A 51 -3.73 -6.37 13.67
C ASN A 51 -3.76 -7.32 12.45
N VAL A 52 -4.90 -7.99 12.22
CA VAL A 52 -5.13 -8.74 10.98
C VAL A 52 -5.36 -7.76 9.85
N GLY A 53 -4.46 -7.74 8.88
CA GLY A 53 -4.57 -6.90 7.68
C GLY A 53 -5.10 -7.65 6.47
N ALA A 54 -4.81 -8.96 6.39
CA ALA A 54 -5.32 -9.79 5.31
C ALA A 54 -5.64 -11.20 5.82
N MET A 55 -6.69 -11.79 5.26
CA MET A 55 -7.08 -13.16 5.57
C MET A 55 -7.69 -13.85 4.36
N LEU A 56 -7.49 -15.16 4.30
CA LEU A 56 -8.03 -16.03 3.26
C LEU A 56 -8.35 -17.39 3.84
N ALA A 57 -9.55 -17.91 3.62
CA ALA A 57 -9.86 -19.31 3.83
C ALA A 57 -10.09 -19.99 2.48
N LYS A 58 -9.42 -21.13 2.26
CA LYS A 58 -9.56 -21.96 1.05
C LYS A 58 -9.89 -23.39 1.44
N GLY A 59 -10.69 -24.05 0.62
CA GLY A 59 -11.06 -25.45 0.83
C GLY A 59 -11.82 -26.00 -0.37
N PRO A 60 -12.58 -27.10 -0.17
CA PRO A 60 -13.36 -27.71 -1.25
C PRO A 60 -14.52 -26.86 -1.74
N VAL A 61 -14.91 -25.83 -0.99
CA VAL A 61 -15.91 -24.82 -1.32
C VAL A 61 -15.42 -23.46 -0.84
N ASP A 62 -16.14 -22.39 -1.18
CA ASP A 62 -15.86 -21.06 -0.66
C ASP A 62 -16.22 -20.97 0.83
N PHE A 63 -15.47 -20.16 1.56
CA PHE A 63 -15.66 -19.94 2.99
C PHE A 63 -15.85 -18.46 3.31
N SER A 64 -16.78 -18.19 4.23
CA SER A 64 -16.85 -16.91 4.91
C SER A 64 -15.94 -16.94 6.15
N VAL A 65 -15.24 -15.83 6.41
CA VAL A 65 -14.38 -15.67 7.59
C VAL A 65 -14.82 -14.45 8.36
N ASN A 66 -15.09 -14.62 9.66
CA ASN A 66 -15.48 -13.55 10.57
C ASN A 66 -14.49 -13.48 11.73
N ILE A 67 -14.07 -12.26 12.07
CA ILE A 67 -13.21 -11.98 13.22
C ILE A 67 -14.05 -11.35 14.32
N LEU A 68 -14.01 -11.94 15.51
CA LEU A 68 -14.72 -11.45 16.69
C LEU A 68 -13.72 -11.22 17.83
N GLN A 69 -13.84 -10.09 18.50
CA GLN A 69 -13.08 -9.84 19.72
C GLN A 69 -13.84 -10.42 20.90
N GLU A 70 -13.19 -11.26 21.66
CA GLU A 70 -13.64 -11.73 22.97
C GLU A 70 -12.89 -11.03 24.11
N GLN A 71 -13.26 -11.31 25.35
CA GLN A 71 -12.66 -10.63 26.51
C GLN A 71 -11.14 -10.81 26.57
N ASN A 72 -10.64 -12.03 26.34
CA ASN A 72 -9.22 -12.40 26.45
C ASN A 72 -8.62 -12.97 25.18
N SER A 73 -9.40 -13.12 24.11
CA SER A 73 -8.99 -13.77 22.87
C SER A 73 -9.55 -13.06 21.64
N THR A 74 -9.03 -13.46 20.49
CA THR A 74 -9.60 -13.17 19.17
C THR A 74 -10.14 -14.46 18.61
N LYS A 75 -11.43 -14.50 18.30
CA LYS A 75 -12.09 -15.64 17.65
C LYS A 75 -12.15 -15.41 16.14
N ILE A 76 -11.71 -16.41 15.37
CA ILE A 76 -11.87 -16.45 13.92
C ILE A 76 -12.81 -17.60 13.59
N ALA A 77 -13.99 -17.26 13.09
CA ALA A 77 -15.00 -18.22 12.67
C ALA A 77 -14.93 -18.41 11.14
N ILE A 78 -14.83 -19.66 10.71
CA ILE A 78 -14.75 -20.08 9.31
C ILE A 78 -16.00 -20.93 9.03
N SER A 79 -16.81 -20.50 8.07
CA SER A 79 -18.04 -21.20 7.71
C SER A 79 -18.10 -21.46 6.21
N PRO A 80 -18.44 -22.68 5.77
CA PRO A 80 -18.61 -22.95 4.34
C PRO A 80 -19.78 -22.13 3.79
N ALA A 81 -19.58 -21.50 2.64
CA ALA A 81 -20.61 -20.67 1.99
C ALA A 81 -21.75 -21.52 1.40
N GLN A 82 -21.49 -22.79 1.18
CA GLN A 82 -22.48 -23.78 0.70
C GLN A 82 -22.27 -25.13 1.38
N THR A 83 -23.30 -25.94 1.43
CA THR A 83 -23.22 -27.29 2.02
C THR A 83 -22.24 -28.16 1.23
N TYR A 84 -21.30 -28.77 1.92
CA TYR A 84 -20.35 -29.72 1.35
C TYR A 84 -20.39 -31.03 2.14
N GLN A 85 -20.47 -32.15 1.45
CA GLN A 85 -20.46 -33.48 2.03
C GLN A 85 -19.09 -34.14 1.78
N ILE A 86 -18.38 -34.53 2.84
CA ILE A 86 -17.12 -35.26 2.73
C ILE A 86 -17.47 -36.74 2.42
N PRO A 87 -17.05 -37.28 1.28
CA PRO A 87 -17.32 -38.67 0.95
C PRO A 87 -16.73 -39.63 1.98
N VAL A 88 -17.33 -40.80 2.08
CA VAL A 88 -16.85 -41.89 2.97
C VAL A 88 -15.38 -42.22 2.69
N GLY A 89 -14.56 -42.31 3.73
CA GLY A 89 -13.13 -42.59 3.63
C GLY A 89 -12.27 -41.45 3.05
N SER A 90 -12.86 -40.32 2.72
CA SER A 90 -12.17 -39.16 2.14
C SER A 90 -11.84 -38.10 3.18
N ASN A 91 -11.03 -37.09 2.78
CA ASN A 91 -10.67 -35.96 3.61
C ASN A 91 -11.17 -34.66 2.97
N ALA A 92 -11.51 -33.67 3.82
CA ALA A 92 -11.61 -32.25 3.43
C ALA A 92 -10.47 -31.49 4.11
N SER A 93 -9.79 -30.63 3.36
CA SER A 93 -8.73 -29.76 3.87
C SER A 93 -9.16 -28.29 3.72
N ILE A 94 -9.14 -27.55 4.83
CA ILE A 94 -9.45 -26.14 4.90
C ILE A 94 -8.20 -25.41 5.36
N SER A 95 -7.71 -24.46 4.58
CA SER A 95 -6.56 -23.62 4.94
C SER A 95 -7.06 -22.22 5.29
N LEU A 96 -6.74 -21.76 6.51
CA LEU A 96 -6.88 -20.37 6.95
C LEU A 96 -5.52 -19.71 6.92
N GLN A 97 -5.38 -18.64 6.17
CA GLN A 97 -4.15 -17.84 6.10
C GLN A 97 -4.43 -16.42 6.60
N LEU A 98 -3.55 -15.92 7.47
CA LEU A 98 -3.63 -14.58 8.04
C LEU A 98 -2.28 -13.87 7.87
N TYR A 99 -2.32 -12.61 7.47
CA TYR A 99 -1.19 -11.69 7.66
C TYR A 99 -1.54 -10.67 8.74
N LEU A 100 -0.67 -10.61 9.74
CA LEU A 100 -0.79 -9.68 10.86
C LEU A 100 0.41 -8.74 10.89
N ASN A 101 0.18 -7.49 11.28
CA ASN A 101 1.23 -6.50 11.49
C ASN A 101 1.13 -5.93 12.90
N LYS A 102 2.19 -5.27 13.39
CA LYS A 102 2.23 -4.61 14.70
C LYS A 102 2.04 -5.52 15.92
N LEU A 103 2.26 -6.83 15.76
CA LEU A 103 2.27 -7.78 16.87
C LEU A 103 3.60 -7.79 17.61
N ILE A 104 4.68 -7.49 16.91
CA ILE A 104 6.04 -7.51 17.42
C ILE A 104 6.36 -6.15 18.02
N ARG A 105 6.91 -6.16 19.23
CA ARG A 105 7.39 -4.97 19.93
C ARG A 105 8.90 -5.02 20.08
N SER A 106 9.56 -3.91 19.86
CA SER A 106 10.96 -3.73 20.26
C SER A 106 11.04 -3.60 21.78
N VAL A 107 11.96 -4.32 22.38
CA VAL A 107 12.25 -4.25 23.83
C VAL A 107 13.46 -3.35 24.07
N THR A 108 14.62 -3.73 23.52
CA THR A 108 15.86 -2.97 23.58
C THR A 108 16.75 -3.32 22.37
N GLY A 109 17.17 -2.34 21.62
CA GLY A 109 18.10 -2.54 20.50
C GLY A 109 17.60 -3.60 19.52
N SER A 110 18.31 -4.75 19.46
CA SER A 110 17.98 -5.87 18.57
C SER A 110 17.05 -6.93 19.20
N GLN A 111 16.48 -6.67 20.39
CA GLN A 111 15.57 -7.58 21.07
C GLN A 111 14.13 -7.24 20.81
N TYR A 112 13.34 -8.24 20.52
CA TYR A 112 11.93 -8.16 20.16
C TYR A 112 11.10 -9.15 20.98
N GLN A 113 9.81 -8.85 21.11
CA GLN A 113 8.86 -9.62 21.89
C GLN A 113 7.50 -9.68 21.19
N MET A 114 6.84 -10.82 21.24
CA MET A 114 5.46 -10.97 20.77
C MET A 114 4.72 -12.09 21.50
N ILE A 115 3.40 -11.99 21.58
CA ILE A 115 2.54 -13.06 22.06
C ILE A 115 2.13 -13.93 20.88
N VAL A 116 2.44 -15.21 20.95
CA VAL A 116 2.21 -16.21 19.89
C VAL A 116 1.19 -17.23 20.34
N ALA A 117 0.26 -17.58 19.47
CA ALA A 117 -0.59 -18.77 19.65
C ALA A 117 0.21 -20.02 19.26
N LEU A 118 0.99 -20.59 20.18
CA LEU A 118 1.73 -21.83 19.88
C LEU A 118 0.80 -23.03 19.73
N GLN A 119 -0.38 -22.99 20.37
CA GLN A 119 -1.44 -23.97 20.15
C GLN A 119 -2.76 -23.19 20.07
N PRO A 120 -3.31 -22.95 18.87
CA PRO A 120 -4.64 -22.37 18.74
C PRO A 120 -5.69 -23.40 19.16
N SER A 121 -6.79 -22.91 19.74
CA SER A 121 -7.94 -23.75 20.04
C SER A 121 -8.84 -23.91 18.83
N LEU A 122 -9.43 -25.09 18.68
CA LEU A 122 -10.59 -25.31 17.84
C LEU A 122 -11.84 -25.56 18.71
N ASN A 123 -13.01 -25.25 18.20
CA ASN A 123 -14.31 -25.54 18.83
C ASN A 123 -14.68 -27.04 18.84
N ILE A 124 -13.79 -27.89 18.34
CA ILE A 124 -13.93 -29.33 18.29
C ILE A 124 -12.66 -30.01 18.76
N ASN A 125 -12.76 -31.29 19.19
CA ASN A 125 -11.60 -32.10 19.57
C ASN A 125 -10.72 -32.38 18.35
N VAL A 126 -9.40 -32.27 18.54
CA VAL A 126 -8.40 -32.48 17.50
C VAL A 126 -7.57 -33.71 17.83
N SER A 127 -7.51 -34.64 16.89
CA SER A 127 -6.73 -35.88 17.07
C SER A 127 -5.23 -35.63 17.09
N LYS A 128 -4.78 -34.70 16.25
CA LYS A 128 -3.37 -34.33 16.13
C LYS A 128 -3.23 -32.84 15.77
N VAL A 129 -2.34 -32.14 16.49
CA VAL A 129 -1.92 -30.77 16.17
C VAL A 129 -0.42 -30.78 15.89
N ASP A 130 -0.03 -30.45 14.66
CA ASP A 130 1.37 -30.25 14.28
C ASP A 130 1.65 -28.75 14.26
N ILE A 131 2.64 -28.29 15.00
CA ILE A 131 3.00 -26.90 15.19
C ILE A 131 4.36 -26.62 14.57
N LEU A 132 4.47 -25.54 13.80
CA LEU A 132 5.73 -25.01 13.29
C LEU A 132 5.74 -23.49 13.49
N PHE A 133 6.63 -23.00 14.33
CA PHE A 133 6.89 -21.57 14.50
C PHE A 133 8.28 -21.24 13.95
N THR A 134 8.38 -20.28 13.07
CA THR A 134 9.61 -19.87 12.39
C THR A 134 9.92 -18.40 12.70
N LEU A 135 11.08 -18.15 13.27
CA LEU A 135 11.59 -16.81 13.54
C LEU A 135 11.98 -16.08 12.25
N PRO A 136 12.11 -14.74 12.30
CA PRO A 136 12.59 -14.00 11.13
C PRO A 136 14.02 -14.42 10.77
N PRO A 137 14.47 -14.11 9.55
CA PRO A 137 15.86 -14.35 9.13
C PRO A 137 16.86 -13.82 10.16
N THR A 138 17.85 -14.64 10.52
CA THR A 138 18.85 -14.40 11.61
C THR A 138 18.28 -14.25 13.02
N GLY A 139 16.99 -14.52 13.21
CA GLY A 139 16.35 -14.50 14.53
C GLY A 139 16.84 -15.64 15.40
N GLN A 140 17.11 -15.35 16.67
CA GLN A 140 17.50 -16.31 17.70
C GLN A 140 16.62 -16.12 18.93
N SER A 141 16.01 -17.20 19.39
CA SER A 141 15.16 -17.18 20.59
C SER A 141 15.96 -17.28 21.88
N ASN A 142 15.36 -16.80 22.97
CA ASN A 142 15.84 -17.19 24.29
C ASN A 142 15.60 -18.68 24.50
N PRO A 143 16.57 -19.44 25.07
CA PRO A 143 16.44 -20.88 25.28
C PRO A 143 15.20 -21.30 26.09
N GLU A 144 14.78 -20.47 27.05
CA GLU A 144 13.62 -20.73 27.90
C GLU A 144 12.30 -20.65 27.13
N ASP A 145 12.22 -19.83 26.09
CA ASP A 145 10.99 -19.61 25.32
C ASP A 145 10.64 -20.81 24.43
N SER A 146 11.64 -21.61 24.03
CA SER A 146 11.46 -22.82 23.23
C SER A 146 11.24 -24.09 24.03
N MET A 147 11.12 -24.02 25.37
CA MET A 147 10.90 -25.20 26.21
C MET A 147 9.66 -26.01 25.78
N GLY A 148 9.85 -27.32 25.60
CA GLY A 148 8.79 -28.21 25.11
C GLY A 148 8.64 -28.30 23.60
N PHE A 149 9.48 -27.57 22.84
CA PHE A 149 9.54 -27.63 21.39
C PHE A 149 10.89 -28.16 20.92
N GLU A 150 10.87 -28.92 19.83
CA GLU A 150 12.09 -29.30 19.11
C GLU A 150 12.59 -28.06 18.32
N LYS A 151 13.77 -27.59 18.72
CA LYS A 151 14.42 -26.47 18.01
C LYS A 151 15.22 -27.02 16.84
N THR A 152 15.00 -26.45 15.66
CA THR A 152 15.77 -26.74 14.45
C THR A 152 16.37 -25.44 13.91
N VAL A 153 17.63 -25.52 13.46
CA VAL A 153 18.33 -24.40 12.82
C VAL A 153 18.73 -24.86 11.42
N ALA A 154 18.28 -24.14 10.41
CA ALA A 154 18.61 -24.40 9.03
C ALA A 154 19.33 -23.19 8.43
N GLU A 155 20.29 -23.43 7.57
CA GLU A 155 20.91 -22.38 6.76
C GLU A 155 20.35 -22.43 5.34
N LYS A 156 19.77 -21.33 4.88
CA LYS A 156 19.27 -21.19 3.53
C LYS A 156 19.85 -19.89 2.93
N GLU A 157 20.57 -20.01 1.81
CA GLU A 157 21.17 -18.86 1.11
C GLU A 157 22.06 -18.00 2.02
N LYS A 158 22.85 -18.64 2.90
CA LYS A 158 23.68 -18.00 3.94
C LYS A 158 22.89 -17.27 5.04
N VAL A 159 21.59 -17.51 5.14
CA VAL A 159 20.74 -16.97 6.19
C VAL A 159 20.35 -18.06 7.15
N VAL A 160 20.60 -17.85 8.43
CA VAL A 160 20.22 -18.75 9.51
C VAL A 160 18.74 -18.56 9.82
N ILE A 161 17.98 -19.65 9.82
CA ILE A 161 16.56 -19.66 10.16
C ILE A 161 16.34 -20.63 11.31
N GLU A 162 15.84 -20.12 12.42
CA GLU A 162 15.45 -20.90 13.57
C GLU A 162 13.95 -21.22 13.50
N SER A 163 13.60 -22.49 13.76
CA SER A 163 12.22 -22.95 13.81
C SER A 163 12.00 -23.88 15.01
N TRP A 164 10.80 -23.83 15.57
CA TRP A 164 10.33 -24.66 16.68
C TRP A 164 9.23 -25.59 16.20
N LYS A 165 9.33 -26.87 16.53
CA LYS A 165 8.36 -27.89 16.17
C LYS A 165 7.79 -28.56 17.40
N ALA A 166 6.49 -28.85 17.37
CA ALA A 166 5.84 -29.73 18.36
C ALA A 166 4.69 -30.47 17.71
N THR A 167 4.36 -31.61 18.30
CA THR A 167 3.16 -32.40 17.97
C THR A 167 2.41 -32.71 19.23
N HIS A 168 1.12 -32.35 19.27
CA HIS A 168 0.22 -32.71 20.34
C HIS A 168 -0.86 -33.66 19.82
N THR A 169 -1.27 -34.62 20.64
CA THR A 169 -2.33 -35.58 20.30
C THR A 169 -3.49 -35.46 21.27
N ASN A 170 -4.71 -35.76 20.79
CA ASN A 170 -5.94 -35.77 21.58
C ASN A 170 -6.21 -34.43 22.29
N VAL A 171 -6.05 -33.34 21.55
CA VAL A 171 -6.30 -31.98 22.06
C VAL A 171 -7.79 -31.73 22.16
N GLN A 172 -8.25 -31.40 23.37
CA GLN A 172 -9.65 -31.13 23.66
C GLN A 172 -10.10 -29.80 23.04
N ALA A 173 -11.38 -29.72 22.67
CA ALA A 173 -12.01 -28.49 22.22
C ALA A 173 -11.83 -27.34 23.25
N GLY A 174 -11.51 -26.16 22.80
CA GLY A 174 -11.28 -25.00 23.68
C GLY A 174 -9.92 -24.95 24.36
N ASN A 175 -9.09 -25.97 24.25
CA ASN A 175 -7.74 -25.98 24.86
C ASN A 175 -6.76 -25.23 23.97
N TYR A 176 -6.13 -24.16 24.48
CA TYR A 176 -5.18 -23.32 23.76
C TYR A 176 -3.96 -22.95 24.63
N SER A 177 -2.86 -22.59 23.96
CA SER A 177 -1.66 -22.11 24.62
C SER A 177 -1.12 -20.88 23.90
N PHE A 178 -1.08 -19.75 24.61
CA PHE A 178 -0.42 -18.53 24.15
C PHE A 178 0.88 -18.36 24.93
N ARG A 179 1.94 -17.98 24.23
CA ARG A 179 3.25 -17.77 24.85
C ARG A 179 3.82 -16.41 24.46
N ASP A 180 4.45 -15.76 25.42
CA ASP A 180 5.27 -14.59 25.19
C ASP A 180 6.65 -15.07 24.73
N VAL A 181 7.02 -14.74 23.49
CA VAL A 181 8.27 -15.14 22.86
C VAL A 181 9.17 -13.93 22.69
N ARG A 182 10.41 -14.06 23.18
CA ARG A 182 11.47 -13.08 23.01
C ARG A 182 12.53 -13.61 22.07
N PHE A 183 12.97 -12.78 21.16
CA PHE A 183 14.03 -13.13 20.22
C PHE A 183 14.92 -11.92 19.91
N SER A 184 16.15 -12.21 19.54
CA SER A 184 17.09 -11.21 19.03
C SER A 184 17.31 -11.42 17.53
N VAL A 185 17.62 -10.35 16.81
CA VAL A 185 17.91 -10.41 15.37
C VAL A 185 19.20 -9.65 15.08
N SER A 186 20.01 -10.15 14.16
CA SER A 186 21.21 -9.45 13.71
C SER A 186 20.88 -8.11 13.07
N SER A 187 21.69 -7.09 13.35
CA SER A 187 21.51 -5.74 12.82
C SER A 187 21.37 -5.71 11.30
N GLY A 188 20.39 -4.97 10.81
CA GLY A 188 20.18 -4.70 9.38
C GLY A 188 19.48 -5.81 8.58
N THR A 189 19.02 -6.89 9.24
CA THR A 189 18.29 -8.00 8.57
C THR A 189 16.81 -8.02 8.88
N PHE A 190 16.34 -7.23 9.83
CA PHE A 190 14.96 -7.19 10.29
C PHE A 190 14.52 -5.76 10.59
N ALA A 191 13.31 -5.42 10.19
CA ALA A 191 12.74 -4.11 10.42
C ALA A 191 11.24 -4.21 10.72
N LEU A 192 10.77 -3.47 11.72
CA LEU A 192 9.35 -3.34 11.98
C LEU A 192 8.78 -2.24 11.07
N ILE A 193 8.19 -2.65 9.96
CA ILE A 193 7.63 -1.72 8.98
C ILE A 193 6.18 -2.02 8.65
N ASP A 194 5.48 -0.98 8.22
CA ASP A 194 4.10 -1.03 7.76
C ASP A 194 4.06 -0.45 6.33
N PHE A 195 3.51 -1.20 5.39
CA PHE A 195 3.28 -0.71 4.04
C PHE A 195 1.97 0.09 4.02
N ILE A 196 2.08 1.42 4.09
CA ILE A 196 0.91 2.30 4.22
C ILE A 196 0.18 2.45 2.89
N GLU A 197 0.92 2.65 1.81
CA GLU A 197 0.34 2.99 0.52
C GLU A 197 1.23 2.51 -0.61
N LEU A 198 0.63 1.90 -1.62
CA LEU A 198 1.25 1.66 -2.92
C LEU A 198 0.37 2.26 -4.00
N ARG A 199 0.93 3.17 -4.77
CA ARG A 199 0.34 3.68 -6.01
C ARG A 199 1.11 3.12 -7.18
N ARG A 200 0.40 2.46 -8.08
CA ARG A 200 0.95 1.88 -9.31
C ARG A 200 0.30 2.57 -10.50
N GLU A 201 1.09 3.31 -11.27
CA GLU A 201 0.66 3.95 -12.50
C GLU A 201 1.23 3.22 -13.70
N LEU A 202 0.37 2.76 -14.58
CA LEU A 202 0.74 2.10 -15.83
C LEU A 202 0.60 3.11 -16.97
N LEU A 203 1.72 3.49 -17.54
CA LEU A 203 1.80 4.43 -18.64
C LEU A 203 1.94 3.65 -19.96
N VAL A 204 0.86 3.57 -20.70
CA VAL A 204 0.90 2.95 -22.04
C VAL A 204 1.51 3.94 -23.01
N SER A 205 2.53 3.51 -23.76
CA SER A 205 3.17 4.35 -24.78
C SER A 205 2.52 4.16 -26.15
N PRO A 206 2.72 5.07 -27.10
CA PRO A 206 2.18 4.94 -28.46
C PRO A 206 2.65 3.67 -29.20
N ASN A 207 3.82 3.14 -28.88
CA ASN A 207 4.36 1.89 -29.44
C ASN A 207 3.91 0.63 -28.68
N ILE A 208 2.86 0.76 -27.84
CA ILE A 208 2.24 -0.36 -27.09
C ILE A 208 3.18 -1.00 -26.06
N SER A 209 4.17 -0.28 -25.56
CA SER A 209 4.91 -0.69 -24.35
C SER A 209 4.28 -0.07 -23.11
N VAL A 210 4.38 -0.75 -21.98
CA VAL A 210 3.84 -0.26 -20.69
C VAL A 210 4.98 -0.02 -19.73
N LYS A 211 5.11 1.22 -19.32
CA LYS A 211 5.99 1.65 -18.26
C LYS A 211 5.20 1.72 -16.97
N VAL A 212 5.71 1.11 -15.92
CA VAL A 212 5.11 1.16 -14.59
C VAL A 212 5.90 2.15 -13.75
N GLN A 213 5.18 3.04 -13.08
CA GLN A 213 5.71 3.88 -12.03
C GLN A 213 5.03 3.50 -10.72
N GLU A 214 5.82 3.16 -9.71
CA GLU A 214 5.32 2.81 -8.39
C GLU A 214 5.81 3.79 -7.34
N SER A 215 4.92 4.14 -6.44
CA SER A 215 5.22 4.93 -5.24
C SER A 215 4.79 4.13 -4.02
N LEU A 216 5.76 3.59 -3.28
CA LEU A 216 5.55 2.78 -2.07
C LEU A 216 5.89 3.61 -0.84
N ARG A 217 4.87 3.87 0.00
CA ARG A 217 5.03 4.55 1.28
C ARG A 217 5.15 3.56 2.42
N ILE A 218 6.24 3.65 3.14
CA ILE A 218 6.59 2.77 4.25
C ILE A 218 6.62 3.58 5.55
N HIS A 219 6.10 3.01 6.63
CA HIS A 219 6.21 3.52 8.00
C HIS A 219 7.08 2.58 8.82
N HIS A 220 8.12 3.11 9.46
CA HIS A 220 8.94 2.40 10.42
C HIS A 220 8.35 2.60 11.83
N TYR A 221 8.04 1.50 12.55
CA TYR A 221 7.32 1.60 13.83
C TYR A 221 8.03 0.92 15.01
N GLY A 222 9.33 0.90 14.98
CA GLY A 222 10.13 0.46 16.13
C GLY A 222 11.29 -0.45 15.78
N GLY A 223 12.14 -0.65 16.76
CA GLY A 223 13.38 -1.40 16.62
C GLY A 223 14.58 -0.50 16.41
N GLN A 224 15.57 -1.02 15.70
CA GLN A 224 16.78 -0.30 15.36
C GLN A 224 16.52 0.69 14.22
N ASP A 225 17.27 1.79 14.23
CA ASP A 225 17.30 2.72 13.11
C ASP A 225 17.61 1.99 11.80
N LEU A 226 16.80 2.21 10.75
CA LEU A 226 17.02 1.59 9.45
C LEU A 226 18.07 2.36 8.65
N THR A 227 19.16 1.69 8.33
CA THR A 227 20.21 2.23 7.46
C THR A 227 20.07 1.76 6.02
N LYS A 228 19.39 0.63 5.82
CA LYS A 228 19.10 0.04 4.50
C LYS A 228 17.74 -0.66 4.53
N ILE A 229 17.14 -0.85 3.37
CA ILE A 229 15.92 -1.63 3.20
C ILE A 229 16.04 -2.49 1.94
N GLY A 230 15.68 -3.77 2.06
CA GLY A 230 15.46 -4.65 0.92
C GLY A 230 13.98 -4.93 0.79
N ILE A 231 13.40 -4.75 -0.40
CA ILE A 231 12.00 -5.06 -0.66
C ILE A 231 11.97 -6.23 -1.64
N LYS A 232 11.40 -7.33 -1.18
CA LYS A 232 11.18 -8.50 -2.03
C LYS A 232 9.88 -8.29 -2.78
N TYR A 233 10.00 -8.01 -4.08
CA TYR A 233 8.88 -8.03 -4.99
C TYR A 233 8.62 -9.48 -5.43
N LEU A 234 7.36 -9.87 -5.42
CA LEU A 234 6.95 -11.22 -5.82
C LEU A 234 7.01 -11.45 -7.33
N ASP A 235 7.12 -10.36 -8.12
CA ASP A 235 7.29 -10.46 -9.57
C ASP A 235 8.76 -10.70 -9.91
N SER A 236 9.09 -11.96 -10.24
CA SER A 236 10.45 -12.40 -10.63
C SER A 236 10.90 -11.89 -12.01
N ASN A 237 10.02 -11.25 -12.78
CA ASN A 237 10.32 -10.78 -14.13
C ASN A 237 10.84 -9.35 -14.21
N LEU A 238 11.06 -8.70 -13.06
CA LEU A 238 11.69 -7.38 -13.03
C LEU A 238 13.16 -7.46 -13.45
N THR A 239 13.46 -7.05 -14.67
CA THR A 239 14.81 -7.11 -15.25
C THR A 239 15.60 -5.82 -15.08
N SER A 240 14.92 -4.69 -14.94
CA SER A 240 15.55 -3.39 -14.68
C SER A 240 14.60 -2.51 -13.88
N VAL A 241 15.09 -1.99 -12.77
CA VAL A 241 14.34 -1.05 -11.92
C VAL A 241 15.17 0.21 -11.76
N ALA A 242 14.63 1.34 -12.17
CA ALA A 242 15.19 2.64 -11.81
C ALA A 242 14.50 3.13 -10.53
N VAL A 243 15.28 3.50 -9.54
CA VAL A 243 14.76 4.18 -8.35
C VAL A 243 14.81 5.67 -8.60
N LEU A 244 13.65 6.30 -8.55
CA LEU A 244 13.55 7.73 -8.70
C LEU A 244 13.86 8.42 -7.36
N PRO A 245 14.52 9.59 -7.37
CA PRO A 245 14.79 10.31 -6.15
C PRO A 245 13.48 10.68 -5.46
N SER A 246 13.31 10.18 -4.23
CA SER A 246 12.19 10.60 -3.36
C SER A 246 12.51 11.96 -2.73
N SER A 247 11.51 12.79 -2.55
CA SER A 247 11.67 14.11 -1.95
C SER A 247 11.96 14.06 -0.44
N ILE A 248 11.69 12.91 0.26
CA ILE A 248 11.74 12.90 1.72
C ILE A 248 12.13 11.52 2.27
N PRO A 249 13.22 11.39 3.02
CA PRO A 249 14.49 12.13 2.90
C PRO A 249 15.12 11.85 1.54
N PRO A 250 15.89 12.77 1.00
CA PRO A 250 16.48 12.57 -0.31
C PRO A 250 17.41 11.36 -0.27
N LEU A 251 17.12 10.38 -1.12
CA LEU A 251 17.99 9.24 -1.36
C LEU A 251 19.33 9.76 -1.92
N SER A 252 20.44 9.12 -1.58
CA SER A 252 21.73 9.57 -2.11
C SER A 252 21.80 9.36 -3.63
N ALA A 253 22.54 10.21 -4.33
CA ALA A 253 22.72 10.11 -5.77
C ALA A 253 23.45 8.82 -6.23
N ARG A 254 23.98 8.03 -5.29
CA ARG A 254 24.61 6.72 -5.52
C ARG A 254 23.75 5.59 -4.97
N GLN A 255 22.56 5.43 -5.52
CA GLN A 255 21.74 4.29 -5.17
C GLN A 255 22.24 3.06 -5.92
N ILE A 256 22.75 2.09 -5.18
CA ILE A 256 22.98 0.76 -5.73
C ILE A 256 21.65 0.01 -5.59
N VAL A 257 20.90 -0.03 -6.68
CA VAL A 257 19.73 -0.89 -6.79
C VAL A 257 20.22 -2.22 -7.30
N THR A 258 20.20 -3.22 -6.44
CA THR A 258 20.48 -4.59 -6.85
C THR A 258 19.15 -5.29 -7.05
N VAL A 259 18.87 -5.73 -8.26
CA VAL A 259 17.72 -6.58 -8.56
C VAL A 259 18.23 -8.01 -8.69
N SER A 260 17.90 -8.85 -7.73
CA SER A 260 18.28 -10.26 -7.74
C SER A 260 17.11 -11.10 -7.23
N GLY A 261 16.66 -12.07 -8.04
CA GLY A 261 15.60 -13.00 -7.64
C GLY A 261 14.27 -12.33 -7.21
N GLY A 262 13.90 -11.21 -7.85
CA GLY A 262 12.72 -10.44 -7.48
C GLY A 262 12.89 -9.54 -6.24
N LYS A 263 14.08 -9.49 -5.64
CA LYS A 263 14.37 -8.60 -4.52
C LYS A 263 15.01 -7.32 -5.01
N ILE A 264 14.43 -6.19 -4.67
CA ILE A 264 14.99 -4.86 -4.83
C ILE A 264 15.69 -4.50 -3.53
N SER A 265 17.02 -4.52 -3.52
CA SER A 265 17.80 -4.09 -2.36
C SER A 265 18.26 -2.65 -2.58
N LEU A 266 17.94 -1.79 -1.63
CA LEU A 266 18.34 -0.40 -1.54
C LEU A 266 19.42 -0.31 -0.45
N GLU A 267 20.65 -0.60 -0.82
CA GLU A 267 21.81 -0.41 0.07
C GLU A 267 22.24 1.05 -0.02
N ASP A 268 22.57 1.64 1.12
CA ASP A 268 22.94 3.06 1.27
C ASP A 268 21.89 4.06 0.75
N ALA A 269 20.61 3.64 0.74
CA ALA A 269 19.52 4.45 0.24
C ALA A 269 19.22 5.69 1.10
N PHE A 270 19.68 5.69 2.35
CA PHE A 270 19.34 6.73 3.30
C PHE A 270 20.56 7.60 3.62
N LYS A 271 20.46 8.92 3.41
CA LYS A 271 21.50 9.87 3.86
C LYS A 271 21.69 9.88 5.38
N ARG A 272 20.64 9.53 6.11
CA ARG A 272 20.64 9.29 7.54
C ARG A 272 19.75 8.09 7.85
N PRO A 273 19.95 7.40 8.98
CA PRO A 273 19.06 6.33 9.39
C PRO A 273 17.60 6.80 9.50
N LEU A 274 16.67 5.96 9.05
CA LEU A 274 15.24 6.16 9.25
C LEU A 274 14.89 5.75 10.69
N LYS A 275 14.40 6.69 11.48
CA LYS A 275 14.09 6.49 12.90
C LYS A 275 12.69 5.90 13.09
N ASP A 276 12.44 5.41 14.31
CA ASP A 276 11.12 5.01 14.75
C ASP A 276 10.09 6.15 14.56
N GLY A 277 8.89 5.80 14.08
CA GLY A 277 7.82 6.74 13.77
C GLY A 277 7.98 7.48 12.44
N GLU A 278 9.11 7.33 11.73
CA GLU A 278 9.31 8.03 10.46
C GLU A 278 8.73 7.27 9.25
N ASN A 279 8.36 8.04 8.24
CA ASN A 279 7.89 7.52 6.96
C ASN A 279 8.90 7.78 5.86
N ILE A 280 8.96 6.87 4.88
CA ILE A 280 9.67 7.06 3.63
C ILE A 280 8.77 6.67 2.46
N THR A 281 8.92 7.37 1.35
CA THR A 281 8.30 7.01 0.07
C THR A 281 9.39 6.61 -0.90
N LEU A 282 9.29 5.39 -1.41
CA LEU A 282 10.18 4.85 -2.43
C LEU A 282 9.46 4.92 -3.78
N GLN A 283 10.16 5.38 -4.80
CA GLN A 283 9.61 5.47 -6.16
C GLN A 283 10.41 4.56 -7.09
N PHE A 284 9.72 3.70 -7.82
CA PHE A 284 10.30 2.73 -8.75
C PHE A 284 9.74 2.95 -10.15
N GLU A 285 10.54 2.61 -11.14
CA GLU A 285 10.14 2.63 -12.54
C GLU A 285 10.67 1.39 -13.25
N TYR A 286 9.79 0.70 -13.99
CA TYR A 286 10.17 -0.48 -14.78
C TYR A 286 9.22 -0.69 -15.96
N LEU A 287 9.60 -1.57 -16.88
CA LEU A 287 8.78 -1.94 -18.03
C LEU A 287 8.06 -3.27 -17.77
N LEU A 288 6.78 -3.34 -18.08
CA LEU A 288 6.07 -4.62 -18.10
C LEU A 288 6.53 -5.47 -19.30
N PRO A 289 6.52 -6.81 -19.14
CA PRO A 289 6.73 -7.70 -20.27
C PRO A 289 5.69 -7.47 -21.37
N SER A 290 6.08 -7.61 -22.63
CA SER A 290 5.18 -7.45 -23.80
C SER A 290 3.94 -8.36 -23.77
N ARG A 291 4.03 -9.52 -23.10
CA ARG A 291 2.92 -10.45 -22.88
C ARG A 291 1.77 -9.89 -22.00
N SER A 292 2.01 -8.78 -21.31
CA SER A 292 0.96 -8.12 -20.51
C SER A 292 -0.06 -7.39 -21.36
N ILE A 293 0.22 -7.18 -22.65
CA ILE A 293 -0.70 -6.61 -23.62
C ILE A 293 -0.97 -7.64 -24.72
N GLU A 294 -2.24 -7.88 -24.95
CA GLU A 294 -2.72 -8.75 -26.02
C GLU A 294 -3.45 -7.93 -27.08
N SER A 295 -3.23 -8.25 -28.35
CA SER A 295 -4.03 -7.68 -29.45
C SER A 295 -5.34 -8.45 -29.57
N LYS A 296 -6.47 -7.74 -29.51
CA LYS A 296 -7.80 -8.34 -29.53
C LYS A 296 -8.80 -7.44 -30.28
N ASP A 297 -9.52 -8.00 -31.25
CA ASP A 297 -10.66 -7.37 -31.95
C ASP A 297 -10.39 -5.94 -32.47
N GLY A 298 -9.21 -5.71 -33.04
CA GLY A 298 -8.80 -4.41 -33.56
C GLY A 298 -8.40 -3.39 -32.49
N GLY A 299 -8.17 -3.85 -31.27
CA GLY A 299 -7.68 -3.10 -30.12
C GLY A 299 -6.63 -3.86 -29.33
N PHE A 300 -6.46 -3.48 -28.07
CA PHE A 300 -5.51 -4.06 -27.15
C PHE A 300 -6.17 -4.30 -25.79
N ALA A 301 -5.77 -5.38 -25.13
CA ALA A 301 -6.14 -5.70 -23.76
C ALA A 301 -4.88 -5.70 -22.89
N LEU A 302 -4.80 -4.79 -21.91
CA LEU A 302 -3.77 -4.77 -20.88
C LEU A 302 -4.31 -5.48 -19.63
N THR A 303 -3.66 -6.57 -19.23
CA THR A 303 -4.02 -7.30 -18.01
C THR A 303 -2.93 -7.14 -16.95
N VAL A 304 -3.34 -6.67 -15.77
CA VAL A 304 -2.46 -6.38 -14.62
C VAL A 304 -2.92 -7.16 -13.41
N PRO A 305 -2.04 -7.95 -12.77
CA PRO A 305 -2.40 -8.60 -11.51
C PRO A 305 -2.60 -7.56 -10.40
N LEU A 306 -3.62 -7.78 -9.59
CA LEU A 306 -3.96 -6.93 -8.43
C LEU A 306 -3.37 -7.46 -7.13
N THR A 307 -2.66 -8.57 -7.18
CA THR A 307 -1.90 -9.14 -6.06
C THR A 307 -0.90 -8.12 -5.52
N SER A 308 -0.78 -8.04 -4.20
CA SER A 308 0.28 -7.23 -3.57
C SER A 308 1.66 -7.67 -4.07
N PRO A 309 2.53 -6.75 -4.51
CA PRO A 309 3.87 -7.10 -4.94
C PRO A 309 4.83 -7.37 -3.77
N VAL A 310 4.41 -7.12 -2.53
CA VAL A 310 5.22 -7.32 -1.33
C VAL A 310 4.61 -8.40 -0.43
N GLU A 311 5.46 -9.13 0.26
CA GLU A 311 5.03 -10.15 1.23
C GLU A 311 4.42 -9.49 2.47
N GLY A 312 3.12 -9.73 2.68
CA GLY A 312 2.31 -9.11 3.72
C GLY A 312 1.03 -8.49 3.13
N PHE A 313 0.69 -7.30 3.58
CA PHE A 313 -0.39 -6.52 3.00
C PHE A 313 -0.03 -5.03 2.95
N ILE A 314 -0.68 -4.32 2.05
CA ILE A 314 -0.56 -2.87 1.84
C ILE A 314 -1.88 -2.24 2.26
N ARG A 315 -1.88 -1.25 3.16
CA ARG A 315 -3.11 -0.66 3.68
C ARG A 315 -3.95 0.01 2.60
N ASN A 316 -3.32 0.77 1.72
CA ASN A 316 -3.98 1.43 0.59
C ASN A 316 -3.26 1.05 -0.71
N TYR A 317 -3.94 0.38 -1.60
CA TYR A 317 -3.40 -0.04 -2.88
C TYR A 317 -4.22 0.57 -4.02
N ASP A 318 -3.56 1.41 -4.81
CA ASP A 318 -4.14 2.09 -5.96
C ASP A 318 -3.41 1.67 -7.24
N VAL A 319 -4.17 1.29 -8.25
CA VAL A 319 -3.66 0.99 -9.61
C VAL A 319 -4.39 1.88 -10.60
N SER A 320 -3.67 2.56 -11.48
CA SER A 320 -4.23 3.37 -12.55
C SER A 320 -3.55 3.08 -13.88
N VAL A 321 -4.32 3.15 -14.96
CA VAL A 321 -3.83 2.98 -16.34
C VAL A 321 -4.04 4.27 -17.11
N ASN A 322 -2.96 4.84 -17.59
CA ASN A 322 -2.93 6.06 -18.39
C ASN A 322 -2.64 5.71 -19.84
N LEU A 323 -3.59 6.04 -20.72
CA LEU A 323 -3.46 5.82 -22.16
C LEU A 323 -2.84 7.06 -22.82
N PRO A 324 -2.03 6.89 -23.87
CA PRO A 324 -1.50 8.02 -24.61
C PRO A 324 -2.61 8.74 -25.42
N PRO A 325 -2.40 10.00 -25.78
CA PRO A 325 -3.29 10.71 -26.69
C PRO A 325 -3.55 9.90 -27.97
N GLY A 326 -4.79 9.94 -28.46
CA GLY A 326 -5.19 9.21 -29.66
C GLY A 326 -5.63 7.77 -29.44
N PHE A 327 -5.63 7.28 -28.19
CA PHE A 327 -6.26 6.01 -27.84
C PHE A 327 -7.61 6.22 -27.19
N THR A 328 -8.56 5.35 -27.50
CA THR A 328 -9.91 5.36 -26.93
C THR A 328 -10.05 4.17 -25.98
N LEU A 329 -10.51 4.44 -24.77
CA LEU A 329 -10.84 3.44 -23.78
C LEU A 329 -12.12 2.71 -24.19
N ILE A 330 -12.10 1.38 -24.09
CA ILE A 330 -13.26 0.51 -24.30
C ILE A 330 -13.80 -0.02 -22.96
N SER A 331 -12.89 -0.29 -22.01
CA SER A 331 -13.25 -0.76 -20.67
C SER A 331 -13.83 0.35 -19.80
N PRO A 332 -14.78 0.04 -18.89
CA PRO A 332 -15.34 1.03 -17.98
C PRO A 332 -14.37 1.47 -16.88
N LEU A 333 -13.32 0.68 -16.59
CA LEU A 333 -12.40 0.90 -15.48
C LEU A 333 -10.97 1.03 -15.96
N THR A 334 -10.34 2.15 -15.62
CA THR A 334 -8.89 2.40 -15.77
C THR A 334 -8.19 2.47 -14.42
N ARG A 335 -8.94 2.31 -13.35
CA ARG A 335 -8.46 2.47 -11.99
C ARG A 335 -9.05 1.41 -11.08
N TYR A 336 -8.25 0.97 -10.13
CA TYR A 336 -8.60 0.05 -9.06
C TYR A 336 -8.03 0.59 -7.74
N SER A 337 -8.83 0.57 -6.68
CA SER A 337 -8.40 0.94 -5.34
C SER A 337 -8.92 -0.09 -4.34
N ARG A 338 -8.06 -0.50 -3.42
CA ARG A 338 -8.40 -1.48 -2.39
C ARG A 338 -7.68 -1.19 -1.07
N LEU A 339 -8.38 -1.45 0.03
CA LEU A 339 -7.79 -1.47 1.37
C LEU A 339 -7.26 -2.86 1.69
N ASN A 340 -6.12 -2.89 2.38
CA ASN A 340 -5.45 -4.12 2.84
C ASN A 340 -5.21 -5.14 1.72
N ALA A 341 -4.74 -4.65 0.55
CA ALA A 341 -4.34 -5.53 -0.54
C ALA A 341 -3.18 -6.44 -0.13
N SER A 342 -3.28 -7.72 -0.44
CA SER A 342 -2.34 -8.73 0.01
C SER A 342 -1.93 -9.68 -1.12
N VAL A 343 -1.03 -10.59 -0.80
CA VAL A 343 -0.63 -11.69 -1.70
C VAL A 343 -1.76 -12.71 -1.93
N PHE A 344 -2.85 -12.64 -1.14
CA PHE A 344 -4.01 -13.49 -1.31
C PHE A 344 -4.98 -13.02 -2.38
N ASP A 345 -4.79 -11.78 -2.86
CA ASP A 345 -5.63 -11.20 -3.90
C ASP A 345 -5.22 -11.77 -5.25
N ASP A 346 -6.10 -12.51 -5.88
CA ASP A 346 -5.89 -13.18 -7.17
C ASP A 346 -6.59 -12.48 -8.35
N GLY A 347 -7.19 -11.32 -8.08
CA GLY A 347 -7.86 -10.51 -9.09
C GLY A 347 -6.90 -9.94 -10.15
N THR A 348 -7.47 -9.59 -11.29
CA THR A 348 -6.77 -8.87 -12.36
C THR A 348 -7.56 -7.64 -12.80
N LEU A 349 -6.87 -6.56 -13.13
CA LEU A 349 -7.43 -5.41 -13.83
C LEU A 349 -7.18 -5.58 -15.32
N THR A 350 -8.24 -5.75 -16.11
CA THR A 350 -8.15 -5.80 -17.57
C THR A 350 -8.67 -4.50 -18.15
N VAL A 351 -7.83 -3.78 -18.88
CA VAL A 351 -8.16 -2.53 -19.57
C VAL A 351 -8.10 -2.73 -21.06
N ASN A 352 -9.26 -2.60 -21.72
CA ASN A 352 -9.36 -2.69 -23.17
C ASN A 352 -9.35 -1.29 -23.78
N PHE A 353 -8.54 -1.09 -24.80
CA PHE A 353 -8.39 0.18 -25.50
C PHE A 353 -8.06 -0.03 -26.99
N ARG A 354 -8.31 0.97 -27.82
CA ARG A 354 -8.02 0.92 -29.26
C ARG A 354 -7.46 2.24 -29.75
N PRO A 355 -6.71 2.25 -30.86
CA PRO A 355 -6.36 3.49 -31.53
C PRO A 355 -7.63 4.26 -31.94
N GLY A 356 -7.71 5.56 -31.62
CA GLY A 356 -8.78 6.43 -32.07
C GLY A 356 -8.62 6.83 -33.53
N LEU A 357 -9.69 7.29 -34.17
CA LEU A 357 -9.75 7.66 -35.59
C LEU A 357 -8.85 8.86 -36.00
N GLY A 358 -8.07 9.43 -35.07
CA GLY A 358 -7.22 10.61 -35.30
C GLY A 358 -5.72 10.35 -35.43
N TRP A 359 -5.26 9.13 -35.58
CA TRP A 359 -3.82 8.77 -35.52
C TRP A 359 -3.01 9.03 -36.80
N ALA A 360 -3.54 9.75 -37.79
CA ALA A 360 -2.90 9.97 -39.08
C ALA A 360 -2.11 11.30 -39.21
N SER A 361 -1.92 12.08 -38.16
CA SER A 361 -1.10 13.31 -38.26
C SER A 361 -0.15 13.42 -37.07
N GLY A 362 1.14 13.30 -37.40
CA GLY A 362 2.22 13.47 -36.44
C GLY A 362 2.29 14.89 -35.89
N ASP A 363 2.16 15.01 -34.59
CA ASP A 363 2.77 16.06 -33.79
C ASP A 363 2.90 15.55 -32.36
N ILE A 364 4.13 15.19 -32.00
CA ILE A 364 4.49 14.72 -30.67
C ILE A 364 4.84 15.95 -29.83
N ILE A 365 3.99 16.28 -28.87
CA ILE A 365 4.39 17.15 -27.74
C ILE A 365 4.50 16.25 -26.52
N PRO A 366 5.68 16.13 -25.89
CA PRO A 366 5.83 15.38 -24.65
C PRO A 366 5.28 16.21 -23.48
N VAL A 367 4.14 15.81 -22.95
CA VAL A 367 3.67 16.31 -21.65
C VAL A 367 4.08 15.32 -20.58
N ALA A 368 5.18 15.66 -19.91
CA ALA A 368 5.53 15.07 -18.62
C ALA A 368 4.68 15.75 -17.55
N SER A 369 3.63 15.12 -17.10
CA SER A 369 2.95 15.52 -15.87
C SER A 369 2.45 14.28 -15.16
N GLY A 370 3.23 13.87 -14.17
CA GLY A 370 2.81 12.90 -13.17
C GLY A 370 1.95 13.57 -12.11
N LEU A 371 1.11 12.76 -11.54
CA LEU A 371 0.48 12.86 -10.23
C LEU A 371 -0.81 13.71 -10.10
N PHE A 372 -1.81 13.00 -9.67
CA PHE A 372 -3.10 13.38 -9.13
C PHE A 372 -4.27 13.51 -10.11
N VAL A 373 -4.91 12.37 -10.37
CA VAL A 373 -6.35 12.34 -10.60
C VAL A 373 -6.97 11.32 -9.67
N VAL A 374 -7.43 11.80 -8.52
CA VAL A 374 -8.16 11.01 -7.54
C VAL A 374 -9.65 11.01 -7.89
N SER A 375 -10.21 9.81 -8.00
CA SER A 375 -11.60 9.43 -7.69
C SER A 375 -12.74 10.29 -8.25
N LEU A 376 -13.15 10.05 -9.49
CA LEU A 376 -14.47 10.50 -9.97
C LEU A 376 -15.31 9.42 -10.70
N GLY A 377 -14.89 8.16 -10.72
CA GLY A 377 -15.53 7.11 -11.55
C GLY A 377 -16.70 6.37 -10.92
N VAL A 378 -16.88 6.38 -9.61
CA VAL A 378 -17.81 5.48 -8.91
C VAL A 378 -19.21 6.07 -8.68
N LEU A 379 -19.38 7.39 -8.80
CA LEU A 379 -20.63 8.05 -8.37
C LEU A 379 -21.73 8.17 -9.43
N LEU A 380 -21.46 7.80 -10.67
CA LEU A 380 -22.44 7.99 -11.77
C LEU A 380 -23.46 6.86 -11.96
N LEU A 381 -23.36 5.75 -11.22
CA LEU A 381 -24.23 4.58 -11.47
C LEU A 381 -25.37 4.35 -10.46
N THR A 382 -25.45 5.09 -9.35
CA THR A 382 -26.44 4.78 -8.30
C THR A 382 -27.56 5.80 -8.05
N GLN A 383 -27.69 6.88 -8.83
CA GLN A 383 -28.80 7.81 -8.59
C GLN A 383 -29.68 8.10 -9.81
N ARG A 384 -30.57 7.18 -10.14
CA ARG A 384 -31.81 7.50 -10.84
C ARG A 384 -32.86 7.91 -9.79
N GLY A 385 -33.13 9.22 -9.69
CA GLY A 385 -34.38 9.69 -9.08
C GLY A 385 -34.27 10.81 -8.05
N ARG A 386 -33.72 11.98 -8.39
CA ARG A 386 -34.06 13.27 -7.72
C ARG A 386 -33.68 14.45 -8.63
N GLY A 387 -34.40 15.58 -8.49
CA GLY A 387 -34.53 16.70 -9.40
C GLY A 387 -33.23 17.29 -10.02
N LYS A 388 -33.39 18.05 -11.09
CA LYS A 388 -32.30 18.53 -11.98
C LYS A 388 -31.15 19.28 -11.29
N GLU A 389 -31.39 19.96 -10.18
CA GLU A 389 -30.32 20.70 -9.44
C GLU A 389 -29.37 19.78 -8.64
N VAL A 390 -29.86 18.64 -8.16
CA VAL A 390 -29.02 17.66 -7.42
C VAL A 390 -28.12 16.86 -8.36
N LYS A 391 -28.41 16.78 -9.65
CA LYS A 391 -27.61 16.05 -10.64
C LYS A 391 -26.30 16.72 -11.01
N GLU A 392 -26.17 18.04 -10.83
CA GLU A 392 -24.95 18.79 -11.18
C GLU A 392 -23.95 18.91 -10.01
N ALA A 393 -24.40 18.70 -8.78
CA ALA A 393 -23.58 18.90 -7.60
C ALA A 393 -22.33 17.97 -7.53
N PRO A 394 -22.40 16.66 -7.85
CA PRO A 394 -21.23 15.80 -7.90
C PRO A 394 -20.19 16.27 -8.91
N LYS A 395 -20.64 16.77 -10.06
CA LYS A 395 -19.78 17.33 -11.10
C LYS A 395 -19.05 18.58 -10.60
N LYS A 396 -19.77 19.50 -9.93
CA LYS A 396 -19.19 20.73 -9.36
C LYS A 396 -18.17 20.45 -8.26
N ILE A 397 -18.37 19.43 -7.43
CA ILE A 397 -17.38 19.00 -6.43
C ILE A 397 -16.11 18.49 -7.11
N GLY A 398 -16.24 17.61 -8.10
CA GLY A 398 -15.10 17.12 -8.84
C GLY A 398 -14.32 18.24 -9.55
N GLU A 399 -15.04 19.22 -10.11
CA GLU A 399 -14.42 20.40 -10.71
C GLU A 399 -13.71 21.29 -9.67
N PHE A 400 -14.27 21.43 -8.46
CA PHE A 400 -13.68 22.17 -7.36
C PHE A 400 -12.39 21.50 -6.84
N ILE A 401 -12.43 20.20 -6.61
CA ILE A 401 -11.26 19.41 -6.20
C ILE A 401 -10.17 19.52 -7.28
N ARG A 402 -10.52 19.29 -8.54
CA ARG A 402 -9.59 19.36 -9.67
C ARG A 402 -8.93 20.75 -9.78
N ALA A 403 -9.67 21.84 -9.56
CA ALA A 403 -9.10 23.19 -9.63
C ALA A 403 -7.99 23.40 -8.58
N HIS A 404 -8.16 22.88 -7.36
CA HIS A 404 -7.13 22.96 -6.33
C HIS A 404 -5.96 22.01 -6.60
N GLU A 405 -6.20 20.82 -7.10
CA GLU A 405 -5.17 19.84 -7.46
C GLU A 405 -4.31 20.33 -8.65
N GLU A 406 -4.92 20.84 -9.70
CA GLU A 406 -4.21 21.44 -10.84
C GLU A 406 -3.32 22.61 -10.38
N LYS A 407 -3.83 23.48 -9.50
CA LYS A 407 -3.09 24.59 -8.92
C LYS A 407 -1.88 24.13 -8.12
N THR A 408 -2.07 23.19 -7.19
CA THR A 408 -0.99 22.69 -6.32
C THR A 408 0.08 21.93 -7.11
N THR A 409 -0.33 21.12 -8.08
CA THR A 409 0.56 20.36 -8.95
C THR A 409 1.40 21.28 -9.84
N ALA A 410 0.76 22.20 -10.54
CA ALA A 410 1.47 23.14 -11.42
C ALA A 410 2.45 24.03 -10.63
N THR A 411 2.03 24.52 -9.45
CA THR A 411 2.90 25.32 -8.57
C THR A 411 4.10 24.50 -8.08
N GLY A 412 3.88 23.25 -7.66
CA GLY A 412 4.94 22.34 -7.20
C GLY A 412 5.93 22.01 -8.32
N GLN A 413 5.46 21.77 -9.54
CA GLN A 413 6.31 21.49 -10.70
C GLN A 413 7.21 22.69 -11.04
N LEU A 414 6.65 23.90 -11.15
CA LEU A 414 7.40 25.12 -11.46
C LEU A 414 8.50 25.40 -10.42
N LEU A 415 8.19 25.28 -9.14
CA LEU A 415 9.15 25.50 -8.06
C LEU A 415 10.25 24.42 -8.03
N ASN A 416 9.91 23.17 -8.30
CA ASN A 416 10.86 22.06 -8.37
C ASN A 416 11.77 22.17 -9.60
N GLU A 417 11.24 22.56 -10.76
CA GLU A 417 12.05 22.80 -11.95
C GLU A 417 13.07 23.92 -11.71
N LEU A 418 12.62 25.03 -11.15
CA LEU A 418 13.50 26.13 -10.81
C LEU A 418 14.58 25.71 -9.79
N ALA A 419 14.19 24.98 -8.73
CA ALA A 419 15.11 24.53 -7.69
C ALA A 419 16.18 23.52 -8.18
N ARG A 420 15.90 22.79 -9.27
CA ARG A 420 16.83 21.79 -9.86
C ARG A 420 17.88 22.42 -10.79
N LYS A 421 17.64 23.62 -11.29
CA LYS A 421 18.56 24.29 -12.21
C LYS A 421 19.76 24.85 -11.43
N GLY A 422 20.96 24.65 -11.95
CA GLY A 422 22.16 25.26 -11.36
C GLY A 422 22.15 26.77 -11.49
N ILE A 423 22.80 27.48 -10.53
CA ILE A 423 22.84 28.96 -10.48
C ILE A 423 23.34 29.62 -11.78
N GLU A 424 24.18 28.90 -12.53
CA GLU A 424 24.74 29.40 -13.80
C GLU A 424 23.77 29.29 -14.98
N ARG A 425 22.67 28.53 -14.82
CA ARG A 425 21.70 28.25 -15.89
C ARG A 425 20.40 29.03 -15.77
N VAL A 426 20.19 29.73 -14.65
CA VAL A 426 18.95 30.47 -14.41
C VAL A 426 19.21 31.96 -14.61
N GLY A 427 18.71 32.50 -15.71
CA GLY A 427 18.77 33.93 -16.02
C GLY A 427 17.61 34.69 -15.38
N ARG A 428 17.74 36.04 -15.33
CA ARG A 428 16.69 36.94 -14.80
C ARG A 428 15.35 36.77 -15.53
N GLN A 429 15.40 36.63 -16.86
CA GLN A 429 14.21 36.44 -17.67
C GLN A 429 13.42 35.18 -17.27
N GLU A 430 14.11 34.06 -16.98
CA GLU A 430 13.50 32.83 -16.57
C GLU A 430 12.82 32.94 -15.19
N ILE A 431 13.42 33.72 -14.28
CA ILE A 431 12.83 34.02 -12.98
C ILE A 431 11.52 34.82 -13.15
N ASP A 432 11.55 35.83 -14.00
CA ASP A 432 10.39 36.69 -14.28
C ASP A 432 9.27 35.90 -14.99
N ASP A 433 9.62 35.00 -15.91
CA ASP A 433 8.66 34.10 -16.58
C ASP A 433 8.05 33.10 -15.59
N THR A 434 8.85 32.50 -14.71
CA THR A 434 8.37 31.58 -13.66
C THR A 434 7.42 32.32 -12.69
N ARG A 435 7.77 33.55 -12.31
CA ARG A 435 6.90 34.38 -11.45
C ARG A 435 5.55 34.64 -12.11
N ARG A 436 5.54 35.06 -13.36
CA ARG A 436 4.32 35.30 -14.12
C ARG A 436 3.45 34.06 -14.22
N THR A 437 4.05 32.91 -14.55
CA THR A 437 3.33 31.63 -14.64
C THR A 437 2.76 31.19 -13.29
N LEU A 438 3.49 31.37 -12.19
CA LEU A 438 2.98 31.10 -10.83
C LEU A 438 1.78 31.99 -10.48
N GLU A 439 1.81 33.26 -10.83
CA GLU A 439 0.68 34.21 -10.62
C GLU A 439 -0.53 33.82 -11.45
N GLU A 440 -0.35 33.44 -12.71
CA GLU A 440 -1.41 32.97 -13.60
C GLU A 440 -2.07 31.69 -13.07
N VAL A 441 -1.28 30.70 -12.64
CA VAL A 441 -1.78 29.45 -12.06
C VAL A 441 -2.60 29.72 -10.80
N ARG A 442 -2.14 30.60 -9.92
CA ARG A 442 -2.85 30.99 -8.70
C ARG A 442 -4.16 31.72 -9.01
N ALA A 443 -4.11 32.71 -9.89
CA ALA A 443 -5.29 33.48 -10.28
C ALA A 443 -6.37 32.59 -10.89
N LYS A 444 -5.98 31.67 -11.79
CA LYS A 444 -6.88 30.69 -12.42
C LYS A 444 -7.51 29.74 -11.39
N GLY A 445 -6.71 29.21 -10.46
CA GLY A 445 -7.20 28.33 -9.40
C GLY A 445 -8.18 29.03 -8.46
N ALA A 446 -7.85 30.26 -8.03
CA ALA A 446 -8.70 31.07 -7.16
C ALA A 446 -10.03 31.47 -7.83
N SER A 447 -10.00 31.91 -9.10
CA SER A 447 -11.21 32.24 -9.86
C SER A 447 -12.15 31.06 -9.95
N ARG A 448 -11.63 29.91 -10.39
CA ARG A 448 -12.43 28.69 -10.57
C ARG A 448 -13.01 28.15 -9.26
N SER A 449 -12.23 28.23 -8.17
CA SER A 449 -12.72 27.87 -6.84
C SER A 449 -13.84 28.80 -6.36
N SER A 450 -13.70 30.11 -6.58
CA SER A 450 -14.72 31.10 -6.20
C SER A 450 -16.02 30.97 -6.99
N GLU A 451 -15.94 30.60 -8.27
CA GLU A 451 -17.11 30.37 -9.15
C GLU A 451 -17.91 29.12 -8.72
N LEU A 452 -17.21 28.05 -8.29
CA LEU A 452 -17.86 26.79 -7.94
C LEU A 452 -18.47 26.77 -6.52
N ARG A 453 -17.90 27.57 -5.61
CA ARG A 453 -18.28 27.60 -4.20
C ARG A 453 -19.78 27.86 -3.93
N PRO A 454 -20.43 28.88 -4.55
CA PRO A 454 -21.85 29.13 -4.33
C PRO A 454 -22.74 27.95 -4.71
N GLY A 455 -22.41 27.27 -5.82
CA GLY A 455 -23.13 26.08 -6.27
C GLY A 455 -22.98 24.89 -5.32
N LEU A 456 -21.84 24.72 -4.67
CA LEU A 456 -21.60 23.69 -3.66
C LEU A 456 -22.39 23.95 -2.38
N LEU A 457 -22.43 25.21 -1.93
CA LEU A 457 -23.21 25.63 -0.76
C LEU A 457 -24.73 25.50 -0.99
N ALA A 458 -25.19 25.82 -2.18
CA ALA A 458 -26.61 25.65 -2.55
C ALA A 458 -27.00 24.17 -2.57
N ALA A 459 -26.09 23.27 -3.00
CA ALA A 459 -26.36 21.84 -3.04
C ALA A 459 -26.30 21.17 -1.64
N LYS A 460 -25.39 21.61 -0.77
CA LYS A 460 -25.20 21.08 0.59
C LYS A 460 -24.67 22.14 1.55
N PRO A 461 -25.56 22.86 2.26
CA PRO A 461 -25.15 23.95 3.17
C PRO A 461 -24.18 23.51 4.27
N GLY A 462 -24.23 22.25 4.72
CA GLY A 462 -23.32 21.70 5.72
C GLY A 462 -21.82 21.70 5.35
N LEU A 463 -21.49 21.92 4.07
CA LEU A 463 -20.10 22.05 3.61
C LEU A 463 -19.44 23.40 3.90
N GLU A 464 -20.16 24.39 4.41
CA GLU A 464 -19.65 25.75 4.59
C GLU A 464 -18.38 25.79 5.46
N ARG A 465 -18.36 25.04 6.56
CA ARG A 465 -17.19 24.96 7.46
C ARG A 465 -15.96 24.41 6.71
N LEU A 466 -16.11 23.29 5.99
CA LEU A 466 -15.01 22.67 5.25
C LEU A 466 -14.51 23.56 4.11
N LEU A 467 -15.41 24.21 3.38
CA LEU A 467 -15.06 25.17 2.32
C LEU A 467 -14.33 26.41 2.85
N ASN A 468 -14.67 26.87 4.07
CA ASN A 468 -13.96 27.96 4.74
C ASN A 468 -12.55 27.53 5.16
N GLU A 469 -12.41 26.33 5.69
CA GLU A 469 -11.12 25.75 6.12
C GLU A 469 -10.20 25.54 4.90
N ILE A 470 -10.71 24.99 3.79
CA ILE A 470 -9.97 24.89 2.53
C ILE A 470 -9.50 26.24 2.06
N ALA A 471 -10.38 27.25 2.03
CA ALA A 471 -9.99 28.59 1.60
C ALA A 471 -8.94 29.24 2.53
N SER A 472 -8.89 28.88 3.80
CA SER A 472 -7.84 29.31 4.73
C SER A 472 -6.50 28.65 4.41
N ILE A 473 -6.48 27.31 4.31
CA ILE A 473 -5.27 26.55 3.99
C ILE A 473 -4.73 26.90 2.60
N ASP A 474 -5.60 27.09 1.61
CA ASP A 474 -5.22 27.51 0.27
C ASP A 474 -4.51 28.87 0.25
N ARG A 475 -5.00 29.84 1.03
CA ARG A 475 -4.30 31.13 1.20
C ARG A 475 -2.95 31.01 1.89
N GLU A 476 -2.83 30.12 2.88
CA GLU A 476 -1.55 29.83 3.53
C GLU A 476 -0.57 29.14 2.58
N TYR A 477 -1.06 28.23 1.77
CA TYR A 477 -0.28 27.58 0.70
C TYR A 477 0.26 28.60 -0.29
N ASP A 478 -0.57 29.54 -0.74
CA ASP A 478 -0.14 30.62 -1.65
C ASP A 478 0.90 31.56 -1.03
N ARG A 479 0.86 31.78 0.28
CA ARG A 479 1.92 32.54 0.97
C ARG A 479 3.20 31.73 1.05
N ALA A 480 3.12 30.47 1.47
CA ALA A 480 4.29 29.61 1.62
C ALA A 480 5.02 29.40 0.28
N THR A 481 4.27 29.25 -0.82
CA THR A 481 4.86 29.12 -2.16
C THR A 481 5.48 30.44 -2.66
N ARG A 482 4.95 31.60 -2.30
CA ARG A 482 5.61 32.89 -2.54
C ARG A 482 6.91 33.03 -1.75
N ASP A 483 6.89 32.66 -0.46
CA ASP A 483 8.07 32.71 0.38
C ASP A 483 9.19 31.80 -0.17
N LEU A 484 8.84 30.59 -0.61
CA LEU A 484 9.78 29.66 -1.25
C LEU A 484 10.33 30.23 -2.56
N PHE A 485 9.47 30.78 -3.41
CA PHE A 485 9.91 31.43 -4.65
C PHE A 485 10.85 32.60 -4.39
N ASN A 486 10.55 33.44 -3.39
CA ASN A 486 11.42 34.57 -3.02
C ASN A 486 12.81 34.10 -2.56
N VAL A 487 12.91 32.98 -1.83
CA VAL A 487 14.20 32.39 -1.43
C VAL A 487 14.97 31.93 -2.67
N LEU A 488 14.32 31.25 -3.62
CA LEU A 488 14.92 30.83 -4.88
C LEU A 488 15.39 32.03 -5.71
N GLU A 489 14.54 33.04 -5.86
CA GLU A 489 14.87 34.28 -6.58
C GLU A 489 16.08 35.00 -5.98
N GLN A 490 16.11 35.21 -4.65
CA GLN A 490 17.23 35.84 -3.96
C GLN A 490 18.55 35.10 -4.21
N TYR A 491 18.50 33.77 -4.24
CA TYR A 491 19.67 32.94 -4.51
C TYR A 491 20.13 33.06 -5.96
N TYR A 492 19.23 32.91 -6.93
CA TYR A 492 19.57 32.97 -8.36
C TYR A 492 20.02 34.37 -8.81
N LEU A 493 19.46 35.42 -8.21
CA LEU A 493 19.92 36.80 -8.43
C LEU A 493 21.22 37.13 -7.67
N ARG A 494 21.89 36.15 -7.04
CA ARG A 494 23.12 36.30 -6.24
C ARG A 494 22.98 37.31 -5.07
N ARG A 495 21.76 37.47 -4.55
CA ARG A 495 21.49 38.35 -3.40
C ARG A 495 21.54 37.57 -2.07
N MET A 496 21.70 36.24 -2.12
CA MET A 496 21.79 35.36 -0.96
C MET A 496 23.03 34.47 -1.08
N LYS A 497 23.76 34.29 0.02
CA LYS A 497 24.90 33.36 0.09
C LYS A 497 24.42 31.91 0.05
N LYS A 498 25.24 31.02 -0.51
CA LYS A 498 24.94 29.59 -0.67
C LYS A 498 24.60 28.92 0.66
N GLU A 499 25.38 29.19 1.71
CA GLU A 499 25.17 28.57 3.04
C GLU A 499 23.81 29.01 3.65
N THR A 500 23.42 30.26 3.42
CA THR A 500 22.11 30.77 3.89
C THR A 500 20.96 30.13 3.12
N PHE A 501 21.13 29.99 1.80
CA PHE A 501 20.16 29.32 0.94
C PHE A 501 19.94 27.85 1.33
N GLU A 502 21.04 27.09 1.47
CA GLU A 502 20.99 25.66 1.86
C GLU A 502 20.36 25.45 3.24
N ARG A 503 20.46 26.42 4.14
CA ARG A 503 19.82 26.40 5.45
C ARG A 503 18.33 26.74 5.39
N MET A 504 17.91 27.69 4.55
CA MET A 504 16.54 28.18 4.50
C MET A 504 15.62 27.34 3.60
N LEU A 505 16.14 26.85 2.47
CA LEU A 505 15.37 26.12 1.46
C LEU A 505 14.57 24.92 2.02
N PRO A 506 15.18 24.03 2.82
CA PRO A 506 14.44 22.86 3.35
C PRO A 506 13.26 23.24 4.24
N GLY A 507 13.37 24.31 5.01
CA GLY A 507 12.30 24.80 5.89
C GLY A 507 11.09 25.28 5.08
N HIS A 508 11.32 26.06 4.03
CA HIS A 508 10.26 26.55 3.14
C HIS A 508 9.63 25.41 2.33
N GLN A 509 10.42 24.48 1.79
CA GLN A 509 9.91 23.30 1.08
C GLN A 509 9.01 22.46 1.97
N LYS A 510 9.46 22.13 3.19
CA LYS A 510 8.68 21.36 4.16
C LYS A 510 7.35 22.04 4.54
N ARG A 511 7.34 23.39 4.63
CA ARG A 511 6.12 24.16 4.90
C ARG A 511 5.12 24.04 3.74
N VAL A 512 5.57 24.18 2.49
CA VAL A 512 4.74 24.04 1.29
C VAL A 512 4.17 22.63 1.19
N GLU A 513 4.97 21.60 1.39
CA GLU A 513 4.56 20.20 1.35
C GLU A 513 3.49 19.89 2.41
N ARG A 514 3.70 20.35 3.65
CA ARG A 514 2.71 20.16 4.72
C ARG A 514 1.37 20.78 4.39
N LEU A 515 1.38 22.01 3.85
CA LEU A 515 0.15 22.72 3.49
C LEU A 515 -0.56 22.06 2.29
N ALA A 516 0.19 21.55 1.32
CA ALA A 516 -0.36 20.77 0.22
C ALA A 516 -1.02 19.46 0.72
N SER A 517 -0.40 18.77 1.68
CA SER A 517 -0.97 17.56 2.30
C SER A 517 -2.26 17.88 3.07
N ASN A 518 -2.27 18.94 3.88
CA ASN A 518 -3.45 19.37 4.62
C ASN A 518 -4.60 19.74 3.68
N LEU A 519 -4.29 20.45 2.58
CA LEU A 519 -5.29 20.79 1.56
C LEU A 519 -5.90 19.55 0.91
N ALA A 520 -5.08 18.58 0.56
CA ALA A 520 -5.53 17.29 0.00
C ALA A 520 -6.43 16.50 0.98
N GLU A 521 -6.11 16.50 2.27
CA GLU A 521 -6.95 15.86 3.31
C GLU A 521 -8.32 16.54 3.43
N LEU A 522 -8.37 17.86 3.39
CA LEU A 522 -9.64 18.62 3.44
C LEU A 522 -10.47 18.41 2.17
N LEU A 523 -9.86 18.36 1.00
CA LEU A 523 -10.53 18.07 -0.27
C LEU A 523 -11.14 16.65 -0.26
N ASN A 524 -10.43 15.66 0.27
CA ASN A 524 -10.94 14.32 0.49
C ASN A 524 -12.09 14.28 1.52
N SER A 525 -12.06 15.17 2.52
CA SER A 525 -13.12 15.27 3.53
C SER A 525 -14.39 15.88 2.97
N ILE A 526 -14.30 16.87 2.09
CA ILE A 526 -15.46 17.39 1.32
C ILE A 526 -16.12 16.28 0.51
N GLN A 527 -15.33 15.48 -0.19
CA GLN A 527 -15.85 14.39 -0.98
C GLN A 527 -16.64 13.39 -0.11
N ARG A 528 -16.03 12.94 1.00
CA ARG A 528 -16.69 12.02 1.95
C ARG A 528 -17.96 12.60 2.57
N GLU A 529 -17.93 13.88 2.95
CA GLU A 529 -19.08 14.53 3.55
C GLU A 529 -20.21 14.72 2.53
N PHE A 530 -19.89 14.87 1.26
CA PHE A 530 -20.89 14.94 0.20
C PHE A 530 -21.52 13.58 -0.13
N GLU A 531 -20.77 12.51 -0.01
CA GLU A 531 -21.21 11.13 -0.25
C GLU A 531 -22.15 10.61 0.87
N ARG A 532 -22.08 11.21 2.06
CA ARG A 532 -23.02 10.98 3.19
C ARG A 532 -24.32 11.76 2.99
#